data_4e56ea6f43b59c4d57fbc798338681aa
#
_entry.id   4e56ea6f43b59c4d57fbc798338681aa
#
_cell.length_a   1.000
_cell.length_b   1.000
_cell.length_c   1.000
_cell.angle_alpha   90.00
_cell.angle_beta   90.00
_cell.angle_gamma   90.00
#
_symmetry.space_group_name_H-M   'P 1'
#
loop_
_entity.id
_entity.type
_entity.pdbx_description
1 polymer ?
#
loop_
_entity_poly.entity_id
_entity_poly.type
_entity_poly.pdbx_seq_one_letter_code
_entity_poly.pdbx_strand_id
1 'polypeptide(L)'
;MIDNKYVNEIKGINIYISEESKVSDKAKILFNSLILGKSEIKDDAVIGPNTILIDSVVHSGAQIINSLITNSVVGERTTVGPFAHLRDNTVIKNDCRIGNFVEVKKSKIDDKSKVSHLAYIGDSEIGVNCNFGCGSITVNYDGINKHKTTIGDNVFIGCNTNLVAPVVIHNNSFIACGSTITADVPENTLAIARSRQLNKIDYYK
;
A
#
# COMPACT_ATOMS: atom_id res chain seq x y z
N MET A 1 5.96 -14.27 8.23
CA MET A 1 5.38 -14.58 9.55
C MET A 1 6.49 -14.51 10.58
N ILE A 2 6.34 -13.69 11.62
CA ILE A 2 7.26 -13.71 12.77
C ILE A 2 6.81 -14.89 13.61
N ASP A 3 7.71 -15.83 13.84
CA ASP A 3 7.44 -17.00 14.67
C ASP A 3 7.21 -16.53 16.12
N ASN A 4 6.05 -16.88 16.69
CA ASN A 4 5.69 -16.55 18.07
C ASN A 4 6.70 -17.04 19.13
N LYS A 5 7.62 -17.92 18.75
CA LYS A 5 8.68 -18.46 19.61
C LYS A 5 9.62 -17.38 20.18
N TYR A 6 9.82 -16.28 19.46
CA TYR A 6 10.77 -15.22 19.87
C TYR A 6 10.12 -14.10 20.70
N VAL A 7 8.81 -14.04 20.77
CA VAL A 7 8.09 -12.93 21.45
C VAL A 7 8.23 -13.00 22.98
N ASN A 8 8.43 -14.19 23.55
CA ASN A 8 8.48 -14.39 25.01
C ASN A 8 9.88 -14.18 25.62
N GLU A 9 10.92 -13.96 24.82
CA GLU A 9 12.30 -13.84 25.33
C GLU A 9 12.81 -12.39 25.41
N ILE A 10 12.04 -11.41 24.90
CA ILE A 10 12.49 -10.01 24.86
C ILE A 10 12.11 -9.29 26.15
N LYS A 11 13.07 -9.10 27.04
CA LYS A 11 12.96 -8.23 28.23
C LYS A 11 13.14 -6.77 27.77
N GLY A 12 12.20 -5.90 28.16
CA GLY A 12 12.22 -4.47 27.81
C GLY A 12 11.30 -4.15 26.63
N ILE A 13 10.03 -4.53 26.75
CA ILE A 13 9.01 -4.25 25.73
C ILE A 13 8.56 -2.80 25.89
N ASN A 14 9.03 -1.92 24.99
CA ASN A 14 8.53 -0.56 24.89
C ASN A 14 7.25 -0.57 24.06
N ILE A 15 6.09 -0.71 24.69
CA ILE A 15 4.78 -0.53 24.07
C ILE A 15 4.14 0.68 24.76
N TYR A 16 3.62 1.59 23.95
CA TYR A 16 2.81 2.70 24.46
C TYR A 16 1.45 2.71 23.75
N ILE A 17 0.38 2.77 24.55
CA ILE A 17 -1.00 2.87 24.09
C ILE A 17 -1.62 4.08 24.75
N SER A 18 -2.10 5.04 23.97
CA SER A 18 -2.75 6.22 24.51
C SER A 18 -4.10 5.88 25.15
N GLU A 19 -4.53 6.67 26.13
CA GLU A 19 -5.77 6.45 26.87
C GLU A 19 -7.04 6.53 25.97
N GLU A 20 -6.96 7.27 24.86
CA GLU A 20 -8.05 7.39 23.90
C GLU A 20 -8.14 6.23 22.91
N SER A 21 -7.09 5.40 22.84
CA SER A 21 -7.05 4.25 21.93
C SER A 21 -7.84 3.07 22.48
N LYS A 22 -8.44 2.31 21.57
CA LYS A 22 -9.18 1.08 21.88
C LYS A 22 -8.48 -0.11 21.28
N VAL A 23 -8.00 -1.01 22.11
CA VAL A 23 -7.30 -2.24 21.68
C VAL A 23 -8.08 -3.45 22.17
N SER A 24 -8.42 -4.36 21.28
CA SER A 24 -9.07 -5.63 21.64
C SER A 24 -8.14 -6.50 22.48
N ASP A 25 -8.66 -7.19 23.47
CA ASP A 25 -7.93 -8.16 24.29
C ASP A 25 -7.38 -9.35 23.49
N LYS A 26 -7.90 -9.59 22.28
CA LYS A 26 -7.40 -10.62 21.36
C LYS A 26 -6.34 -10.12 20.40
N ALA A 27 -6.10 -8.81 20.35
CA ALA A 27 -5.05 -8.24 19.52
C ALA A 27 -3.65 -8.49 20.10
N LYS A 28 -2.65 -8.58 19.26
CA LYS A 28 -1.25 -8.73 19.67
C LYS A 28 -0.47 -7.47 19.34
N ILE A 29 0.05 -6.81 20.36
CA ILE A 29 0.94 -5.65 20.19
C ILE A 29 2.36 -6.10 20.52
N LEU A 30 3.26 -5.98 19.55
CA LEU A 30 4.66 -6.38 19.68
C LEU A 30 5.54 -5.19 20.10
N PHE A 31 6.75 -5.49 20.49
CA PHE A 31 7.70 -4.52 21.07
C PHE A 31 7.97 -3.29 20.17
N ASN A 32 8.34 -2.18 20.80
CA ASN A 32 8.61 -0.89 20.18
C ASN A 32 7.45 -0.37 19.31
N SER A 33 6.21 -0.64 19.71
CA SER A 33 5.02 -0.16 19.01
C SER A 33 4.35 0.97 19.79
N LEU A 34 3.92 2.00 19.06
CA LEU A 34 3.21 3.15 19.59
C LEU A 34 1.81 3.21 19.01
N ILE A 35 0.79 3.18 19.86
CA ILE A 35 -0.62 3.29 19.49
C ILE A 35 -1.11 4.62 20.05
N LEU A 36 -1.28 5.60 19.20
CA LEU A 36 -1.48 6.99 19.57
C LEU A 36 -2.85 7.51 19.13
N GLY A 37 -3.30 8.58 19.80
CA GLY A 37 -4.56 9.26 19.51
C GLY A 37 -5.76 8.33 19.68
N LYS A 38 -6.75 8.45 18.79
CA LYS A 38 -8.01 7.66 18.82
C LYS A 38 -7.90 6.41 17.95
N SER A 39 -6.79 5.70 18.03
CA SER A 39 -6.61 4.47 17.26
C SER A 39 -7.48 3.33 17.78
N GLU A 40 -7.98 2.50 16.86
CA GLU A 40 -8.82 1.36 17.19
C GLU A 40 -8.26 0.07 16.55
N ILE A 41 -7.97 -0.94 17.39
CA ILE A 41 -7.39 -2.21 16.95
C ILE A 41 -8.37 -3.34 17.31
N LYS A 42 -8.82 -4.05 16.28
CA LYS A 42 -9.82 -5.11 16.40
C LYS A 42 -9.20 -6.48 16.73
N ASP A 43 -10.08 -7.48 16.90
CA ASP A 43 -9.71 -8.84 17.27
C ASP A 43 -8.66 -9.46 16.33
N ASP A 44 -7.74 -10.23 16.88
CA ASP A 44 -6.74 -11.00 16.15
C ASP A 44 -5.77 -10.17 15.28
N ALA A 45 -5.85 -8.85 15.35
CA ALA A 45 -4.87 -7.98 14.67
C ALA A 45 -3.49 -8.10 15.32
N VAL A 46 -2.44 -8.02 14.51
CA VAL A 46 -1.04 -8.07 14.98
C VAL A 46 -0.34 -6.77 14.60
N ILE A 47 0.10 -6.01 15.60
CA ILE A 47 0.77 -4.72 15.41
C ILE A 47 2.20 -4.81 15.90
N GLY A 48 3.12 -4.45 15.05
CA GLY A 48 4.54 -4.42 15.40
C GLY A 48 5.35 -5.60 14.82
N PRO A 49 6.64 -5.67 15.15
CA PRO A 49 7.37 -4.70 15.97
C PRO A 49 7.59 -3.35 15.28
N ASN A 50 8.11 -2.36 16.03
CA ASN A 50 8.54 -1.04 15.51
C ASN A 50 7.48 -0.35 14.65
N THR A 51 6.23 -0.35 15.08
CA THR A 51 5.08 0.18 14.34
C THR A 51 4.49 1.37 15.08
N ILE A 52 4.14 2.40 14.34
CA ILE A 52 3.48 3.59 14.88
C ILE A 52 2.11 3.71 14.22
N LEU A 53 1.06 3.73 15.04
CA LEU A 53 -0.31 4.01 14.63
C LEU A 53 -0.76 5.32 15.27
N ILE A 54 -1.33 6.23 14.48
CA ILE A 54 -1.88 7.51 14.96
C ILE A 54 -3.27 7.68 14.35
N ASP A 55 -4.30 7.84 15.18
CA ASP A 55 -5.69 8.11 14.75
C ASP A 55 -6.16 7.14 13.63
N SER A 56 -5.88 5.85 13.80
CA SER A 56 -6.07 4.87 12.73
C SER A 56 -6.86 3.65 13.20
N VAL A 57 -7.58 3.03 12.27
CA VAL A 57 -8.37 1.83 12.54
C VAL A 57 -7.75 0.62 11.87
N VAL A 58 -7.52 -0.44 12.64
CA VAL A 58 -7.01 -1.72 12.14
C VAL A 58 -8.04 -2.81 12.42
N HIS A 59 -8.55 -3.40 11.36
CA HIS A 59 -9.58 -4.44 11.43
C HIS A 59 -9.01 -5.83 11.74
N SER A 60 -9.94 -6.77 11.99
CA SER A 60 -9.62 -8.11 12.50
C SER A 60 -8.67 -8.90 11.62
N GLY A 61 -7.68 -9.52 12.25
CA GLY A 61 -6.70 -10.37 11.58
C GLY A 61 -5.68 -9.62 10.71
N ALA A 62 -5.73 -8.29 10.64
CA ALA A 62 -4.73 -7.51 9.90
C ALA A 62 -3.37 -7.56 10.58
N GLN A 63 -2.29 -7.47 9.79
CA GLN A 63 -0.92 -7.52 10.29
C GLN A 63 -0.12 -6.31 9.81
N ILE A 64 0.44 -5.55 10.75
CA ILE A 64 1.22 -4.35 10.43
C ILE A 64 2.60 -4.47 11.08
N ILE A 65 3.65 -4.38 10.28
CA ILE A 65 5.04 -4.56 10.73
C ILE A 65 5.90 -3.38 10.30
N ASN A 66 6.74 -2.86 11.22
CA ASN A 66 7.75 -1.83 10.92
C ASN A 66 7.21 -0.70 10.03
N SER A 67 6.07 -0.13 10.35
CA SER A 67 5.36 0.80 9.47
C SER A 67 4.79 2.00 10.24
N LEU A 68 4.54 3.08 9.54
CA LEU A 68 3.87 4.28 10.04
C LEU A 68 2.48 4.39 9.40
N ILE A 69 1.45 4.41 10.23
CA ILE A 69 0.06 4.55 9.80
C ILE A 69 -0.57 5.75 10.49
N THR A 70 -1.04 6.72 9.73
CA THR A 70 -1.66 7.93 10.28
C THR A 70 -3.00 8.21 9.61
N ASN A 71 -4.02 8.53 10.40
CA ASN A 71 -5.37 8.89 9.91
C ASN A 71 -5.85 7.94 8.80
N SER A 72 -5.74 6.62 9.01
CA SER A 72 -5.97 5.64 7.96
C SER A 72 -6.71 4.40 8.48
N VAL A 73 -7.30 3.64 7.56
CA VAL A 73 -8.02 2.42 7.85
C VAL A 73 -7.36 1.24 7.14
N VAL A 74 -7.09 0.17 7.89
CA VAL A 74 -6.58 -1.11 7.37
C VAL A 74 -7.63 -2.18 7.59
N GLY A 75 -8.13 -2.75 6.50
CA GLY A 75 -9.17 -3.76 6.47
C GLY A 75 -8.73 -5.14 6.97
N GLU A 76 -9.70 -6.04 7.06
CA GLU A 76 -9.50 -7.39 7.61
C GLU A 76 -8.46 -8.20 6.83
N ARG A 77 -7.62 -8.98 7.55
CA ARG A 77 -6.60 -9.88 7.00
C ARG A 77 -5.60 -9.22 6.05
N THR A 78 -5.59 -7.90 6.00
CA THR A 78 -4.65 -7.11 5.20
C THR A 78 -3.28 -7.10 5.86
N THR A 79 -2.23 -7.19 5.05
CA THR A 79 -0.84 -7.09 5.52
C THR A 79 -0.21 -5.78 5.09
N VAL A 80 0.46 -5.09 6.03
CA VAL A 80 1.15 -3.81 5.78
C VAL A 80 2.59 -3.89 6.28
N GLY A 81 3.50 -3.51 5.41
CA GLY A 81 4.92 -3.41 5.73
C GLY A 81 5.78 -4.59 5.25
N PRO A 82 7.06 -4.63 5.67
CA PRO A 82 7.71 -3.61 6.49
C PRO A 82 8.00 -2.30 5.73
N PHE A 83 8.24 -1.21 6.48
CA PHE A 83 8.61 0.10 5.95
C PHE A 83 7.57 0.70 5.00
N ALA A 84 6.28 0.52 5.31
CA ALA A 84 5.18 1.19 4.61
C ALA A 84 4.75 2.46 5.35
N HIS A 85 4.21 3.43 4.59
CA HIS A 85 3.63 4.64 5.14
C HIS A 85 2.21 4.84 4.57
N LEU A 86 1.19 4.73 5.44
CA LEU A 86 -0.20 5.04 5.07
C LEU A 86 -0.60 6.35 5.75
N ARG A 87 -1.20 7.28 5.00
CA ARG A 87 -1.54 8.60 5.54
C ARG A 87 -2.70 9.31 4.83
N ASP A 88 -3.16 10.41 5.44
CA ASP A 88 -4.11 11.37 4.85
C ASP A 88 -5.44 10.71 4.44
N ASN A 89 -6.08 10.00 5.35
CA ASN A 89 -7.37 9.31 5.15
C ASN A 89 -7.30 8.19 4.10
N THR A 90 -6.19 7.48 4.05
CA THR A 90 -6.06 6.26 3.23
C THR A 90 -6.95 5.15 3.78
N VAL A 91 -7.63 4.44 2.87
CA VAL A 91 -8.47 3.28 3.18
C VAL A 91 -7.99 2.07 2.40
N ILE A 92 -7.41 1.11 3.07
CA ILE A 92 -7.08 -0.20 2.50
C ILE A 92 -8.16 -1.18 2.94
N LYS A 93 -8.81 -1.85 1.99
CA LYS A 93 -9.84 -2.85 2.26
C LYS A 93 -9.26 -4.20 2.63
N ASN A 94 -10.06 -5.26 2.52
CA ASN A 94 -9.75 -6.57 3.05
C ASN A 94 -8.81 -7.39 2.15
N ASP A 95 -8.07 -8.32 2.75
CA ASP A 95 -7.20 -9.27 2.05
C ASP A 95 -6.16 -8.63 1.13
N CYS A 96 -5.84 -7.36 1.38
CA CYS A 96 -4.86 -6.60 0.60
C CYS A 96 -3.43 -6.86 1.09
N ARG A 97 -2.47 -6.55 0.22
CA ARG A 97 -1.05 -6.55 0.58
C ARG A 97 -0.39 -5.22 0.21
N ILE A 98 0.04 -4.48 1.22
CA ILE A 98 0.86 -3.28 1.08
C ILE A 98 2.24 -3.65 1.60
N GLY A 99 3.21 -3.77 0.70
CA GLY A 99 4.53 -4.31 1.06
C GLY A 99 5.55 -3.24 1.43
N ASN A 100 6.82 -3.60 1.26
CA ASN A 100 7.94 -2.77 1.72
C ASN A 100 8.19 -1.56 0.83
N PHE A 101 8.52 -0.44 1.49
CA PHE A 101 8.78 0.85 0.85
C PHE A 101 7.63 1.34 -0.03
N VAL A 102 6.40 1.12 0.44
CA VAL A 102 5.19 1.61 -0.21
C VAL A 102 4.62 2.76 0.58
N GLU A 103 4.39 3.88 -0.09
CA GLU A 103 3.62 4.98 0.47
C GLU A 103 2.24 5.03 -0.19
N VAL A 104 1.18 5.08 0.64
CA VAL A 104 -0.19 5.31 0.17
C VAL A 104 -0.74 6.55 0.86
N LYS A 105 -1.18 7.50 0.06
CA LYS A 105 -1.66 8.79 0.52
C LYS A 105 -3.02 9.12 -0.06
N LYS A 106 -4.00 9.44 0.81
CA LYS A 106 -5.33 9.93 0.40
C LYS A 106 -5.93 9.07 -0.73
N SER A 107 -5.90 7.76 -0.55
CA SER A 107 -6.29 6.80 -1.57
C SER A 107 -7.13 5.67 -0.98
N LYS A 108 -7.93 5.06 -1.84
CA LYS A 108 -8.72 3.87 -1.51
C LYS A 108 -8.21 2.70 -2.33
N ILE A 109 -7.93 1.57 -1.67
CA ILE A 109 -7.54 0.32 -2.32
C ILE A 109 -8.54 -0.75 -1.91
N ASP A 110 -9.28 -1.28 -2.88
CA ASP A 110 -10.30 -2.28 -2.66
C ASP A 110 -9.71 -3.71 -2.51
N ASP A 111 -10.57 -4.65 -2.14
CA ASP A 111 -10.23 -5.99 -1.67
C ASP A 111 -9.24 -6.74 -2.58
N LYS A 112 -8.37 -7.54 -1.97
CA LYS A 112 -7.42 -8.46 -2.62
C LYS A 112 -6.37 -7.80 -3.51
N SER A 113 -6.29 -6.47 -3.52
CA SER A 113 -5.31 -5.73 -4.30
C SER A 113 -3.93 -5.72 -3.63
N LYS A 114 -2.88 -5.71 -4.47
CA LYS A 114 -1.49 -5.86 -4.02
C LYS A 114 -0.62 -4.74 -4.54
N VAL A 115 0.03 -4.04 -3.62
CA VAL A 115 1.08 -3.05 -3.88
C VAL A 115 2.29 -3.49 -3.05
N SER A 116 3.10 -4.38 -3.60
CA SER A 116 4.04 -5.17 -2.77
C SER A 116 5.41 -4.53 -2.58
N HIS A 117 5.86 -3.65 -3.47
CA HIS A 117 7.25 -3.18 -3.45
C HIS A 117 7.40 -1.78 -4.02
N LEU A 118 8.11 -0.91 -3.27
CA LEU A 118 8.68 0.36 -3.74
C LEU A 118 7.71 1.12 -4.68
N ALA A 119 6.61 1.60 -4.15
CA ALA A 119 5.57 2.26 -4.94
C ALA A 119 5.02 3.50 -4.22
N TYR A 120 4.58 4.48 -4.99
CA TYR A 120 3.82 5.61 -4.49
C TYR A 120 2.41 5.62 -5.08
N ILE A 121 1.42 5.56 -4.20
CA ILE A 121 -0.01 5.61 -4.54
C ILE A 121 -0.62 6.84 -3.87
N GLY A 122 -0.86 7.87 -4.64
CA GLY A 122 -1.42 9.14 -4.14
C GLY A 122 -2.68 9.55 -4.88
N ASP A 123 -3.66 10.09 -4.13
CA ASP A 123 -4.94 10.61 -4.63
C ASP A 123 -5.63 9.65 -5.63
N SER A 124 -5.74 8.34 -5.25
CA SER A 124 -6.16 7.28 -6.16
C SER A 124 -7.33 6.47 -5.63
N GLU A 125 -8.15 5.94 -6.53
CA GLU A 125 -9.13 4.89 -6.26
C GLU A 125 -8.77 3.64 -7.07
N ILE A 126 -8.55 2.52 -6.38
CA ILE A 126 -8.09 1.26 -6.94
C ILE A 126 -9.12 0.19 -6.65
N GLY A 127 -9.58 -0.48 -7.68
CA GLY A 127 -10.56 -1.55 -7.62
C GLY A 127 -10.04 -2.86 -7.01
N VAL A 128 -10.84 -3.90 -7.14
CA VAL A 128 -10.61 -5.22 -6.57
C VAL A 128 -9.57 -6.00 -7.37
N ASN A 129 -8.74 -6.81 -6.68
CA ASN A 129 -7.83 -7.77 -7.28
C ASN A 129 -6.81 -7.15 -8.26
N CYS A 130 -6.37 -5.92 -8.00
CA CYS A 130 -5.33 -5.26 -8.77
C CYS A 130 -3.93 -5.66 -8.30
N ASN A 131 -2.95 -5.63 -9.20
CA ASN A 131 -1.57 -5.87 -8.87
C ASN A 131 -0.65 -4.78 -9.39
N PHE A 132 0.12 -4.17 -8.50
CA PHE A 132 1.11 -3.15 -8.83
C PHE A 132 2.52 -3.75 -8.82
N GLY A 133 3.21 -3.62 -9.93
CA GLY A 133 4.62 -3.96 -10.05
C GLY A 133 5.51 -2.97 -9.29
N CYS A 134 6.71 -3.42 -8.95
CA CYS A 134 7.72 -2.63 -8.26
C CYS A 134 8.03 -1.33 -9.02
N GLY A 135 8.16 -0.21 -8.28
CA GLY A 135 8.51 1.09 -8.85
C GLY A 135 7.34 1.80 -9.55
N SER A 136 6.10 1.33 -9.38
CA SER A 136 4.93 2.00 -9.96
C SER A 136 4.56 3.27 -9.20
N ILE A 137 4.18 4.32 -9.93
CA ILE A 137 3.90 5.63 -9.37
C ILE A 137 2.60 6.18 -9.97
N THR A 138 1.69 6.66 -9.11
CA THR A 138 0.60 7.54 -9.53
C THR A 138 1.12 8.98 -9.49
N VAL A 139 1.34 9.57 -10.66
CA VAL A 139 1.86 10.95 -10.80
C VAL A 139 0.70 11.91 -10.64
N ASN A 140 0.39 12.25 -9.38
CA ASN A 140 -0.83 12.96 -9.00
C ASN A 140 -0.68 14.48 -8.91
N TYR A 141 0.49 15.05 -9.15
CA TYR A 141 0.76 16.49 -9.00
C TYR A 141 1.38 17.07 -10.26
N ASP A 142 0.77 18.12 -10.80
CA ASP A 142 1.18 18.81 -12.04
C ASP A 142 2.07 20.04 -11.80
N GLY A 143 2.45 20.29 -10.55
CA GLY A 143 3.19 21.49 -10.13
C GLY A 143 2.29 22.56 -9.50
N ILE A 144 0.98 22.48 -9.66
CA ILE A 144 -0.02 23.42 -9.12
C ILE A 144 -1.13 22.66 -8.39
N ASN A 145 -1.75 21.69 -9.04
CA ASN A 145 -2.91 20.96 -8.55
C ASN A 145 -2.62 19.47 -8.41
N LYS A 146 -3.43 18.80 -7.58
CA LYS A 146 -3.45 17.35 -7.47
C LYS A 146 -4.63 16.79 -8.25
N HIS A 147 -4.35 15.72 -8.99
CA HIS A 147 -5.32 15.04 -9.85
C HIS A 147 -5.47 13.59 -9.40
N LYS A 148 -6.63 13.02 -9.71
CA LYS A 148 -7.01 11.68 -9.32
C LYS A 148 -6.64 10.64 -10.39
N THR A 149 -6.14 9.49 -9.94
CA THR A 149 -6.03 8.27 -10.74
C THR A 149 -7.16 7.32 -10.35
N THR A 150 -7.87 6.78 -11.33
CA THR A 150 -8.91 5.77 -11.11
C THR A 150 -8.52 4.47 -11.82
N ILE A 151 -8.54 3.36 -11.08
CA ILE A 151 -8.17 2.04 -11.59
C ILE A 151 -9.31 1.08 -11.28
N GLY A 152 -9.83 0.43 -12.31
CA GLY A 152 -10.89 -0.56 -12.19
C GLY A 152 -10.42 -1.89 -11.59
N ASP A 153 -11.24 -2.91 -11.73
CA ASP A 153 -10.98 -4.24 -11.17
C ASP A 153 -10.07 -5.09 -12.07
N ASN A 154 -9.34 -6.02 -11.45
CA ASN A 154 -8.47 -7.00 -12.12
C ASN A 154 -7.39 -6.36 -13.00
N VAL A 155 -6.90 -5.19 -12.64
CA VAL A 155 -5.87 -4.48 -13.41
C VAL A 155 -4.47 -4.90 -12.99
N PHE A 156 -3.61 -5.16 -13.97
CA PHE A 156 -2.20 -5.41 -13.74
C PHE A 156 -1.36 -4.21 -14.19
N ILE A 157 -0.67 -3.59 -13.25
CA ILE A 157 0.28 -2.49 -13.51
C ILE A 157 1.69 -3.08 -13.50
N GLY A 158 2.38 -3.00 -14.62
CA GLY A 158 3.76 -3.49 -14.76
C GLY A 158 4.77 -2.67 -13.94
N CYS A 159 5.94 -3.24 -13.70
CA CYS A 159 7.00 -2.56 -12.95
C CYS A 159 7.44 -1.25 -13.62
N ASN A 160 7.85 -0.26 -12.80
CA ASN A 160 8.33 1.05 -13.25
C ASN A 160 7.33 1.76 -14.18
N THR A 161 6.04 1.65 -13.88
CA THR A 161 4.97 2.33 -14.60
C THR A 161 4.67 3.67 -13.94
N ASN A 162 4.55 4.73 -14.74
CA ASN A 162 4.06 6.02 -14.30
C ASN A 162 2.64 6.22 -14.83
N LEU A 163 1.67 6.45 -13.95
CA LEU A 163 0.29 6.80 -14.29
C LEU A 163 0.12 8.31 -14.09
N VAL A 164 0.09 9.07 -15.17
CA VAL A 164 0.02 10.54 -15.10
C VAL A 164 -1.43 10.96 -14.98
N ALA A 165 -1.80 11.38 -13.76
CA ALA A 165 -3.17 11.82 -13.48
C ALA A 165 -3.50 13.20 -14.10
N PRO A 166 -4.78 13.46 -14.49
CA PRO A 166 -5.90 12.53 -14.32
C PRO A 166 -5.88 11.41 -15.36
N VAL A 167 -6.14 10.18 -14.93
CA VAL A 167 -6.19 9.02 -15.84
C VAL A 167 -7.11 7.93 -15.28
N VAL A 168 -7.82 7.25 -16.17
CA VAL A 168 -8.67 6.11 -15.86
C VAL A 168 -8.13 4.86 -16.53
N ILE A 169 -7.87 3.83 -15.74
CA ILE A 169 -7.50 2.49 -16.23
C ILE A 169 -8.72 1.58 -16.01
N HIS A 170 -9.36 1.17 -17.06
CA HIS A 170 -10.58 0.36 -16.96
C HIS A 170 -10.27 -1.10 -16.62
N ASN A 171 -11.33 -1.86 -16.26
CA ASN A 171 -11.24 -3.24 -15.78
C ASN A 171 -10.46 -4.17 -16.72
N ASN A 172 -9.86 -5.20 -16.15
CA ASN A 172 -9.17 -6.27 -16.86
C ASN A 172 -8.05 -5.77 -17.78
N SER A 173 -7.49 -4.61 -17.52
CA SER A 173 -6.43 -4.01 -18.34
C SER A 173 -5.03 -4.42 -17.81
N PHE A 174 -4.07 -4.44 -18.72
CA PHE A 174 -2.68 -4.73 -18.42
C PHE A 174 -1.79 -3.58 -18.90
N ILE A 175 -0.99 -3.02 -18.02
CA ILE A 175 -0.01 -1.99 -18.36
C ILE A 175 1.37 -2.63 -18.44
N ALA A 176 2.01 -2.51 -19.59
CA ALA A 176 3.36 -3.05 -19.80
C ALA A 176 4.40 -2.34 -18.92
N CYS A 177 5.38 -3.08 -18.42
CA CYS A 177 6.48 -2.53 -17.62
C CYS A 177 7.16 -1.36 -18.31
N GLY A 178 7.56 -0.35 -17.51
CA GLY A 178 8.28 0.83 -17.99
C GLY A 178 7.43 1.79 -18.83
N SER A 179 6.11 1.67 -18.79
CA SER A 179 5.21 2.56 -19.51
C SER A 179 4.94 3.85 -18.76
N THR A 180 4.82 4.96 -19.47
CA THR A 180 4.27 6.22 -18.95
C THR A 180 2.92 6.47 -19.59
N ILE A 181 1.85 6.26 -18.82
CA ILE A 181 0.47 6.34 -19.28
C ILE A 181 -0.06 7.75 -19.06
N THR A 182 -0.48 8.40 -20.13
CA THR A 182 -0.97 9.80 -20.15
C THR A 182 -2.38 9.95 -20.70
N ALA A 183 -3.02 8.84 -21.06
CA ALA A 183 -4.39 8.79 -21.54
C ALA A 183 -5.09 7.57 -20.96
N ASP A 184 -6.43 7.62 -20.92
CA ASP A 184 -7.24 6.53 -20.39
C ASP A 184 -7.00 5.22 -21.15
N VAL A 185 -7.01 4.11 -20.40
CA VAL A 185 -6.81 2.76 -20.96
C VAL A 185 -8.16 2.04 -20.97
N PRO A 186 -8.68 1.67 -22.14
CA PRO A 186 -9.95 0.96 -22.26
C PRO A 186 -9.92 -0.41 -21.58
N GLU A 187 -11.09 -0.94 -21.28
CA GLU A 187 -11.27 -2.27 -20.71
C GLU A 187 -10.65 -3.38 -21.59
N ASN A 188 -10.15 -4.44 -20.99
CA ASN A 188 -9.57 -5.61 -21.66
C ASN A 188 -8.38 -5.26 -22.58
N THR A 189 -7.61 -4.25 -22.25
CA THR A 189 -6.55 -3.69 -23.12
C THR A 189 -5.15 -3.93 -22.53
N LEU A 190 -4.18 -4.25 -23.39
CA LEU A 190 -2.76 -4.14 -23.10
C LEU A 190 -2.25 -2.77 -23.56
N ALA A 191 -1.89 -1.89 -22.62
CA ALA A 191 -1.30 -0.59 -22.94
C ALA A 191 0.23 -0.66 -22.86
N ILE A 192 0.92 -0.20 -23.89
CA ILE A 192 2.38 -0.13 -23.99
C ILE A 192 2.78 1.29 -24.38
N ALA A 193 3.37 2.01 -23.44
CA ALA A 193 3.79 3.41 -23.63
C ALA A 193 5.28 3.59 -23.28
N ARG A 194 6.13 2.93 -24.05
CA ARG A 194 7.60 2.98 -23.95
C ARG A 194 8.25 2.77 -25.31
N SER A 195 9.50 3.22 -25.47
CA SER A 195 10.28 3.03 -26.69
C SER A 195 10.56 1.56 -26.98
N ARG A 196 10.66 1.21 -28.27
CA ARG A 196 11.12 -0.12 -28.67
C ARG A 196 12.60 -0.28 -28.33
N GLN A 197 13.00 -1.46 -27.91
CA GLN A 197 14.40 -1.80 -27.67
C GLN A 197 15.20 -1.70 -28.99
N LEU A 198 16.36 -1.05 -28.91
CA LEU A 198 17.36 -1.03 -29.98
C LEU A 198 18.66 -1.64 -29.46
N ASN A 199 19.13 -2.70 -30.10
CA ASN A 199 20.42 -3.32 -29.81
C ASN A 199 21.49 -2.76 -30.75
N LYS A 200 22.55 -2.20 -30.20
CA LYS A 200 23.73 -1.78 -30.93
C LYS A 200 24.81 -2.84 -30.80
N ILE A 201 24.98 -3.62 -31.86
CA ILE A 201 25.97 -4.71 -31.91
C ILE A 201 27.37 -4.12 -31.96
N ASP A 202 28.37 -4.80 -31.42
CA ASP A 202 29.79 -4.37 -31.36
C ASP A 202 30.02 -3.00 -30.70
N TYR A 203 29.18 -2.66 -29.70
CA TYR A 203 29.25 -1.39 -28.97
C TYR A 203 30.57 -1.25 -28.18
N TYR A 204 31.08 -2.34 -27.63
CA TYR A 204 32.42 -2.42 -27.02
C TYR A 204 33.33 -3.19 -27.98
N LYS A 205 34.34 -2.49 -28.52
CA LYS A 205 35.41 -3.09 -29.29
C LYS A 205 36.67 -3.24 -28.44
#